data_903fea2affc0fc1e230bd2dd223fa347
#
_entry.id   903fea2affc0fc1e230bd2dd223fa347
#
_cell.length_a   1.000
_cell.length_b   1.000
_cell.length_c   1.000
_cell.angle_alpha   90.00
_cell.angle_beta   90.00
_cell.angle_gamma   90.00
#
_symmetry.space_group_name_H-M   'P 1'
#
loop_
_entity.id
_entity.type
_entity.pdbx_description
1 polymer ?
#
loop_
_entity_poly.entity_id
_entity_poly.type
_entity_poly.pdbx_seq_one_letter_code
_entity_poly.pdbx_strand_id
1 'polypeptide(L)'
;MVNRSKLNILAPVGYPWDFSGPRHSKNNVKRKRFLPFNRIRGGLDGFTVFNPVDTWPSDLIHAFNRIPLNAKRFVIGYESHLPRFFGNHSGSYEKFLYGQLLSRRCKKIVGISRYAQNNFIEGLDNADLKDEERSLLRGKLDIRYPNMDIPEWNDHAPVWEGEINLTFVGNHFSRKGGCTVLRMAELAFEQKLPYVFNIVSALQCGGSIWTDPSREEFYTPYLRLLSLPNVRHHKTLPNPEVMKLLERSHFSLLTTFADTFGYSAIESMAKGTPVICTNQGALPEFISDGVNGFSLAPATTQGAPDWRPDFNSRGNADFEQLFAGNVERLATGAVKKLTQITNPDQYANMRKAAHNTAKDFFDANTASAYWDELYNVVLDKK
;
A
#
# COMPACT_ATOMS: atom_id res chain seq x y z
N MET A 1 15.39 10.94 35.99
CA MET A 1 15.28 10.40 34.62
C MET A 1 16.66 9.88 34.24
N VAL A 2 16.83 8.59 34.08
CA VAL A 2 18.11 8.01 33.61
C VAL A 2 18.33 8.51 32.19
N ASN A 3 19.42 9.22 31.96
CA ASN A 3 19.81 9.69 30.64
C ASN A 3 20.20 8.46 29.80
N ARG A 4 19.21 7.82 29.16
CA ARG A 4 19.45 6.63 28.33
C ARG A 4 20.24 7.07 27.10
N SER A 5 21.38 6.46 26.86
CA SER A 5 22.14 6.65 25.62
C SER A 5 21.25 6.31 24.41
N LYS A 6 21.31 7.12 23.34
CA LYS A 6 20.57 6.86 22.09
C LYS A 6 21.00 5.52 21.53
N LEU A 7 20.02 4.71 21.13
CA LEU A 7 20.27 3.43 20.47
C LEU A 7 20.73 3.64 19.01
N ASN A 8 21.62 2.76 18.56
CA ASN A 8 22.07 2.71 17.17
C ASN A 8 21.24 1.68 16.40
N ILE A 9 20.29 2.16 15.62
CA ILE A 9 19.40 1.34 14.81
C ILE A 9 19.90 1.33 13.37
N LEU A 10 20.14 0.14 12.81
CA LEU A 10 20.46 -0.02 11.39
C LEU A 10 19.19 -0.37 10.60
N ALA A 11 18.95 0.33 9.50
CA ALA A 11 17.74 0.15 8.69
C ALA A 11 18.05 0.20 7.18
N PRO A 12 17.19 -0.37 6.32
CA PRO A 12 17.33 -0.26 4.87
C PRO A 12 17.05 1.16 4.38
N VAL A 13 17.45 1.47 3.14
CA VAL A 13 17.09 2.71 2.44
C VAL A 13 15.99 2.45 1.43
N GLY A 14 15.17 3.46 1.16
CA GLY A 14 14.21 3.47 0.07
C GLY A 14 12.87 2.82 0.41
N TYR A 15 11.99 2.89 -0.59
CA TYR A 15 10.66 2.29 -0.54
C TYR A 15 10.72 0.76 -0.32
N PRO A 16 9.84 0.15 0.47
CA PRO A 16 8.74 0.77 1.23
C PRO A 16 9.08 1.18 2.66
N TRP A 17 10.34 0.98 3.11
CA TRP A 17 10.76 1.31 4.47
C TRP A 17 10.55 2.79 4.81
N ASP A 18 10.71 3.69 3.82
CA ASP A 18 10.54 5.13 3.98
C ASP A 18 9.14 5.54 4.47
N PHE A 19 8.13 4.71 4.21
CA PHE A 19 6.77 4.89 4.72
C PHE A 19 6.48 4.11 6.01
N SER A 20 7.31 3.13 6.36
CA SER A 20 7.02 2.21 7.46
C SER A 20 7.93 2.42 8.68
N GLY A 21 9.13 2.97 8.47
CA GLY A 21 10.06 3.28 9.53
C GLY A 21 9.77 4.61 10.23
N PRO A 22 10.42 4.89 11.39
CA PRO A 22 10.27 6.16 12.08
C PRO A 22 10.93 7.29 11.30
N ARG A 23 10.22 8.42 11.14
CA ARG A 23 10.75 9.66 10.53
C ARG A 23 11.43 10.57 11.54
N HIS A 24 10.92 10.60 12.77
CA HIS A 24 11.32 11.51 13.86
C HIS A 24 11.78 10.75 15.10
N SER A 25 12.53 9.65 14.90
CA SER A 25 13.07 8.85 16.00
C SER A 25 14.02 9.66 16.89
N LYS A 26 13.90 9.47 18.20
CA LYS A 26 14.85 9.97 19.20
C LYS A 26 16.18 9.19 19.19
N ASN A 27 16.20 8.02 18.57
CA ASN A 27 17.36 7.15 18.43
C ASN A 27 18.17 7.48 17.17
N ASN A 28 19.38 6.96 17.08
CA ASN A 28 20.26 7.12 15.93
C ASN A 28 19.91 6.06 14.86
N VAL A 29 19.01 6.38 13.94
CA VAL A 29 18.60 5.49 12.85
C VAL A 29 19.52 5.70 11.64
N LYS A 30 20.43 4.76 11.43
CA LYS A 30 21.38 4.77 10.30
C LYS A 30 20.82 3.94 9.16
N ARG A 31 20.55 4.57 8.03
CA ARG A 31 20.00 3.92 6.83
C ARG A 31 21.10 3.49 5.88
N LYS A 32 21.11 2.21 5.50
CA LYS A 32 22.14 1.61 4.65
C LYS A 32 21.55 0.64 3.63
N ARG A 33 22.22 0.51 2.50
CA ARG A 33 21.91 -0.53 1.51
C ARG A 33 22.33 -1.89 2.05
N PHE A 34 21.58 -2.91 1.72
CA PHE A 34 21.91 -4.31 1.97
C PHE A 34 22.37 -5.00 0.67
N LEU A 35 22.96 -6.18 0.80
CA LEU A 35 23.38 -7.00 -0.33
C LEU A 35 22.14 -7.62 -1.01
N PRO A 36 21.87 -7.31 -2.31
CA PRO A 36 20.67 -7.74 -3.00
C PRO A 36 20.86 -9.16 -3.58
N PHE A 37 20.75 -10.20 -2.76
CA PHE A 37 20.93 -11.61 -3.17
C PHE A 37 19.97 -12.05 -4.29
N ASN A 38 18.78 -11.47 -4.32
CA ASN A 38 17.80 -11.72 -5.40
C ASN A 38 18.29 -11.27 -6.79
N ARG A 39 19.26 -10.35 -6.87
CA ARG A 39 19.91 -9.99 -8.14
C ARG A 39 20.93 -11.03 -8.59
N ILE A 40 21.47 -11.82 -7.66
CA ILE A 40 22.42 -12.91 -7.95
C ILE A 40 21.63 -14.17 -8.34
N ARG A 41 20.54 -14.45 -7.61
CA ARG A 41 19.65 -15.59 -7.86
C ARG A 41 18.22 -15.21 -7.48
N GLY A 42 17.32 -15.13 -8.45
CA GLY A 42 15.95 -14.60 -8.30
C GLY A 42 15.12 -15.23 -7.17
N GLY A 43 15.32 -16.53 -6.87
CA GLY A 43 14.64 -17.21 -5.76
C GLY A 43 15.10 -16.83 -4.36
N LEU A 44 16.16 -16.03 -4.19
CA LEU A 44 16.72 -15.66 -2.89
C LEU A 44 16.22 -14.27 -2.43
N ASP A 45 14.92 -14.05 -2.38
CA ASP A 45 14.32 -12.77 -1.99
C ASP A 45 13.93 -12.67 -0.50
N GLY A 46 13.89 -13.79 0.23
CA GLY A 46 13.40 -13.84 1.63
C GLY A 46 14.37 -13.30 2.67
N PHE A 47 15.65 -13.14 2.35
CA PHE A 47 16.66 -12.70 3.30
C PHE A 47 17.61 -11.66 2.74
N THR A 48 18.38 -11.06 3.63
CA THR A 48 19.42 -10.08 3.29
C THR A 48 20.58 -10.12 4.26
N VAL A 49 21.68 -9.47 3.87
CA VAL A 49 22.86 -9.23 4.72
C VAL A 49 23.26 -7.77 4.59
N PHE A 50 23.45 -7.10 5.70
CA PHE A 50 24.04 -5.76 5.73
C PHE A 50 25.56 -5.85 5.82
N ASN A 51 26.26 -4.79 5.44
CA ASN A 51 27.70 -4.73 5.59
C ASN A 51 28.09 -4.94 7.09
N PRO A 52 29.01 -5.87 7.40
CA PRO A 52 29.47 -6.12 8.78
C PRO A 52 29.95 -4.87 9.51
N VAL A 53 30.58 -3.92 8.83
CA VAL A 53 31.02 -2.64 9.40
C VAL A 53 29.84 -1.80 9.92
N ASP A 54 28.67 -1.89 9.29
CA ASP A 54 27.46 -1.20 9.72
C ASP A 54 26.67 -2.00 10.78
N THR A 55 26.72 -3.35 10.73
CA THR A 55 25.99 -4.20 11.68
C THR A 55 26.69 -4.33 13.02
N TRP A 56 28.03 -4.30 13.06
CA TRP A 56 28.80 -4.47 14.30
C TRP A 56 28.47 -3.43 15.38
N PRO A 57 28.40 -2.10 15.05
CA PRO A 57 28.09 -1.07 16.03
C PRO A 57 26.58 -0.88 16.29
N SER A 58 25.70 -1.61 15.59
CA SER A 58 24.27 -1.47 15.77
C SER A 58 23.75 -2.29 16.96
N ASP A 59 22.87 -1.68 17.77
CA ASP A 59 22.17 -2.34 18.85
C ASP A 59 21.06 -3.25 18.33
N LEU A 60 20.41 -2.80 17.25
CA LEU A 60 19.27 -3.46 16.62
C LEU A 60 19.26 -3.21 15.11
N ILE A 61 18.82 -4.20 14.33
CA ILE A 61 18.46 -4.00 12.93
C ILE A 61 16.93 -3.89 12.82
N HIS A 62 16.43 -2.80 12.26
CA HIS A 62 15.04 -2.67 11.84
C HIS A 62 14.95 -3.01 10.36
N ALA A 63 14.73 -4.28 10.05
CA ALA A 63 14.60 -4.81 8.70
C ALA A 63 13.20 -4.57 8.11
N PHE A 64 13.08 -4.70 6.79
CA PHE A 64 11.79 -4.65 6.10
C PHE A 64 11.73 -5.64 4.95
N ASN A 65 10.68 -6.47 4.90
CA ASN A 65 10.41 -7.51 3.91
C ASN A 65 11.45 -8.63 3.79
N ARG A 66 12.68 -8.42 4.22
CA ARG A 66 13.80 -9.39 4.10
C ARG A 66 14.45 -9.64 5.44
N ILE A 67 14.66 -10.90 5.78
CA ILE A 67 15.20 -11.33 7.06
C ILE A 67 16.71 -11.06 7.09
N PRO A 68 17.25 -10.27 8.06
CA PRO A 68 18.67 -9.95 8.13
C PRO A 68 19.46 -11.10 8.77
N LEU A 69 20.21 -11.88 7.99
CA LEU A 69 20.91 -13.07 8.46
C LEU A 69 22.06 -12.77 9.43
N ASN A 70 22.70 -11.62 9.29
CA ASN A 70 23.85 -11.22 10.14
C ASN A 70 23.47 -10.27 11.29
N ALA A 71 22.18 -10.15 11.61
CA ALA A 71 21.71 -9.36 12.74
C ALA A 71 21.96 -10.10 14.07
N LYS A 72 22.48 -9.41 15.09
CA LYS A 72 22.49 -9.90 16.48
C LYS A 72 21.07 -9.91 17.06
N ARG A 73 20.30 -8.87 16.80
CA ARG A 73 18.89 -8.69 17.16
C ARG A 73 18.21 -7.90 16.05
N PHE A 74 16.96 -8.22 15.73
CA PHE A 74 16.20 -7.48 14.74
C PHE A 74 14.72 -7.44 15.05
N VAL A 75 14.07 -6.39 14.58
CA VAL A 75 12.64 -6.30 14.32
C VAL A 75 12.45 -6.26 12.82
N ILE A 76 11.33 -6.78 12.31
CA ILE A 76 11.10 -6.82 10.88
C ILE A 76 9.69 -6.33 10.54
N GLY A 77 9.61 -5.27 9.73
CA GLY A 77 8.40 -4.83 9.07
C GLY A 77 8.14 -5.60 7.77
N TYR A 78 6.88 -5.72 7.35
CA TYR A 78 6.52 -6.34 6.07
C TYR A 78 5.21 -5.82 5.52
N GLU A 79 5.08 -5.85 4.17
CA GLU A 79 3.91 -5.32 3.45
C GLU A 79 2.76 -6.32 3.31
N SER A 80 3.04 -7.55 2.87
CA SER A 80 2.00 -8.53 2.55
C SER A 80 2.34 -9.93 3.03
N HIS A 81 3.50 -10.44 2.66
CA HIS A 81 3.94 -11.81 2.94
C HIS A 81 5.30 -11.81 3.61
N LEU A 82 5.44 -12.66 4.62
CA LEU A 82 6.70 -12.95 5.28
C LEU A 82 6.67 -14.42 5.75
N PRO A 83 7.71 -15.23 5.50
CA PRO A 83 8.88 -14.92 4.65
C PRO A 83 8.51 -14.62 3.19
N ARG A 84 9.34 -13.84 2.51
CA ARG A 84 9.16 -13.61 1.07
C ARG A 84 9.87 -14.69 0.29
N PHE A 85 9.12 -15.37 -0.55
CA PHE A 85 9.63 -16.27 -1.57
C PHE A 85 8.71 -16.19 -2.79
N PHE A 86 9.29 -16.08 -3.97
CA PHE A 86 8.57 -15.99 -5.23
C PHE A 86 8.88 -17.22 -6.09
N GLY A 87 7.85 -17.78 -6.72
CA GLY A 87 7.97 -18.95 -7.59
C GLY A 87 8.20 -20.26 -6.83
N ASN A 88 8.66 -21.29 -7.54
CA ASN A 88 8.96 -22.59 -6.96
C ASN A 88 10.18 -22.49 -6.03
N HIS A 89 9.96 -22.68 -4.74
CA HIS A 89 11.01 -22.79 -3.72
C HIS A 89 10.97 -24.17 -3.07
N SER A 90 12.10 -24.61 -2.52
CA SER A 90 12.15 -25.87 -1.80
C SER A 90 11.58 -25.70 -0.38
N GLY A 91 10.89 -26.72 0.15
CA GLY A 91 10.46 -26.73 1.54
C GLY A 91 11.59 -26.51 2.55
N SER A 92 12.83 -26.91 2.19
CA SER A 92 14.01 -26.63 3.00
C SER A 92 14.34 -25.14 3.09
N TYR A 93 14.14 -24.38 2.02
CA TYR A 93 14.35 -22.92 2.02
C TYR A 93 13.28 -22.20 2.84
N GLU A 94 12.06 -22.60 2.71
CA GLU A 94 10.95 -22.09 3.54
C GLU A 94 11.18 -22.34 5.02
N LYS A 95 11.54 -23.58 5.38
CA LYS A 95 11.88 -24.00 6.74
C LYS A 95 13.06 -23.22 7.32
N PHE A 96 14.08 -22.95 6.50
CA PHE A 96 15.20 -22.08 6.86
C PHE A 96 14.76 -20.67 7.22
N LEU A 97 13.89 -20.04 6.41
CA LEU A 97 13.42 -18.68 6.63
C LEU A 97 12.55 -18.59 7.90
N TYR A 98 11.62 -19.53 8.10
CA TYR A 98 10.84 -19.59 9.34
C TYR A 98 11.72 -19.82 10.55
N GLY A 99 12.76 -20.65 10.44
CA GLY A 99 13.76 -20.86 11.51
C GLY A 99 14.47 -19.54 11.93
N GLN A 100 14.71 -18.62 10.98
CA GLN A 100 15.26 -17.31 11.32
C GLN A 100 14.25 -16.43 12.09
N LEU A 101 12.96 -16.48 11.73
CA LEU A 101 11.89 -15.74 12.43
C LEU A 101 11.61 -16.34 13.82
N LEU A 102 11.70 -17.65 13.98
CA LEU A 102 11.58 -18.36 15.26
C LEU A 102 12.73 -18.04 16.22
N SER A 103 13.91 -17.74 15.68
CA SER A 103 15.10 -17.49 16.49
C SER A 103 14.90 -16.37 17.53
N ARG A 104 15.65 -16.44 18.64
CA ARG A 104 15.65 -15.39 19.69
C ARG A 104 16.19 -14.05 19.18
N ARG A 105 16.82 -14.02 18.00
CA ARG A 105 17.29 -12.77 17.36
C ARG A 105 16.15 -11.95 16.78
N CYS A 106 15.09 -12.60 16.26
CA CYS A 106 13.86 -11.95 15.81
C CYS A 106 13.01 -11.56 17.03
N LYS A 107 12.94 -10.27 17.31
CA LYS A 107 12.27 -9.73 18.48
C LYS A 107 10.80 -9.42 18.26
N LYS A 108 10.48 -8.87 17.08
CA LYS A 108 9.10 -8.52 16.67
C LYS A 108 8.96 -8.61 15.16
N ILE A 109 7.75 -8.93 14.73
CA ILE A 109 7.31 -9.02 13.33
C ILE A 109 6.13 -8.05 13.21
N VAL A 110 6.28 -6.98 12.41
CA VAL A 110 5.33 -5.87 12.39
C VAL A 110 4.71 -5.75 10.99
N GLY A 111 3.44 -6.13 10.86
CA GLY A 111 2.68 -5.93 9.64
C GLY A 111 2.32 -4.45 9.44
N ILE A 112 2.33 -3.97 8.19
CA ILE A 112 1.89 -2.60 7.90
C ILE A 112 0.37 -2.42 8.01
N SER A 113 -0.40 -3.50 8.20
CA SER A 113 -1.86 -3.50 8.27
C SER A 113 -2.37 -4.80 8.88
N ARG A 114 -3.64 -4.83 9.24
CA ARG A 114 -4.34 -6.08 9.60
C ARG A 114 -4.40 -7.04 8.42
N TYR A 115 -4.59 -6.51 7.21
CA TYR A 115 -4.52 -7.30 5.99
C TYR A 115 -3.18 -8.03 5.84
N ALA A 116 -2.06 -7.33 6.04
CA ALA A 116 -0.73 -7.95 6.03
C ALA A 116 -0.58 -8.99 7.15
N GLN A 117 -1.08 -8.70 8.35
CA GLN A 117 -1.05 -9.66 9.46
C GLN A 117 -1.87 -10.92 9.17
N ASN A 118 -3.06 -10.78 8.59
CA ASN A 118 -3.90 -11.92 8.23
C ASN A 118 -3.23 -12.79 7.16
N ASN A 119 -2.59 -12.19 6.15
CA ASN A 119 -1.82 -12.93 5.15
C ASN A 119 -0.63 -13.70 5.77
N PHE A 120 0.03 -13.12 6.78
CA PHE A 120 1.08 -13.83 7.52
C PHE A 120 0.51 -15.01 8.29
N ILE A 121 -0.62 -14.85 8.98
CA ILE A 121 -1.29 -15.91 9.74
C ILE A 121 -1.73 -17.03 8.79
N GLU A 122 -2.35 -16.70 7.65
CA GLU A 122 -2.72 -17.68 6.61
C GLU A 122 -1.48 -18.45 6.12
N GLY A 123 -0.35 -17.74 5.93
CA GLY A 123 0.92 -18.37 5.58
C GLY A 123 1.45 -19.32 6.66
N LEU A 124 1.30 -18.98 7.95
CA LEU A 124 1.68 -19.87 9.05
C LEU A 124 0.81 -21.14 9.10
N ASP A 125 -0.49 -21.00 8.83
CA ASP A 125 -1.42 -22.13 8.89
C ASP A 125 -1.17 -23.14 7.77
N ASN A 126 -0.64 -22.68 6.64
CA ASN A 126 -0.26 -23.51 5.49
C ASN A 126 1.19 -24.02 5.53
N ALA A 127 2.04 -23.51 6.41
CA ALA A 127 3.45 -23.90 6.52
C ALA A 127 3.65 -25.21 7.30
N ASP A 128 4.72 -25.95 6.95
CA ASP A 128 5.17 -27.15 7.70
C ASP A 128 5.86 -26.74 9.02
N LEU A 129 5.04 -26.28 9.98
CA LEU A 129 5.46 -25.84 11.31
C LEU A 129 4.69 -26.60 12.39
N LYS A 130 5.30 -26.75 13.57
CA LYS A 130 4.63 -27.27 14.77
C LYS A 130 3.73 -26.20 15.40
N ASP A 131 2.73 -26.62 16.18
CA ASP A 131 1.79 -25.68 16.81
C ASP A 131 2.48 -24.72 17.80
N GLU A 132 3.52 -25.19 18.52
CA GLU A 132 4.32 -24.32 19.38
C GLU A 132 5.09 -23.26 18.58
N GLU A 133 5.60 -23.62 17.40
CA GLU A 133 6.31 -22.69 16.51
C GLU A 133 5.34 -21.65 15.93
N ARG A 134 4.14 -22.06 15.50
CA ARG A 134 3.07 -21.14 15.08
C ARG A 134 2.69 -20.18 16.22
N SER A 135 2.49 -20.71 17.42
CA SER A 135 2.15 -19.92 18.61
C SER A 135 3.25 -18.91 18.95
N LEU A 136 4.52 -19.33 18.89
CA LEU A 136 5.66 -18.44 19.12
C LEU A 136 5.72 -17.31 18.10
N LEU A 137 5.49 -17.59 16.81
CA LEU A 137 5.48 -16.58 15.75
C LEU A 137 4.30 -15.62 15.90
N ARG A 138 3.11 -16.12 16.22
CA ARG A 138 1.93 -15.28 16.53
C ARG A 138 2.19 -14.35 17.71
N GLY A 139 2.90 -14.81 18.75
CA GLY A 139 3.30 -13.97 19.89
C GLY A 139 4.28 -12.85 19.56
N LYS A 140 4.97 -12.93 18.41
CA LYS A 140 5.86 -11.87 17.92
C LYS A 140 5.16 -10.84 17.05
N LEU A 141 3.90 -11.07 16.64
CA LEU A 141 3.18 -10.19 15.74
C LEU A 141 2.79 -8.87 16.40
N ASP A 142 2.81 -7.84 15.58
CA ASP A 142 2.29 -6.51 15.88
C ASP A 142 1.85 -5.83 14.58
N ILE A 143 1.14 -4.70 14.68
CA ILE A 143 0.71 -3.91 13.55
C ILE A 143 1.16 -2.47 13.74
N ARG A 144 1.78 -1.90 12.71
CA ARG A 144 2.01 -0.46 12.64
C ARG A 144 1.79 0.02 11.22
N TYR A 145 0.78 0.86 11.04
CA TYR A 145 0.48 1.47 9.75
C TYR A 145 1.65 2.31 9.22
N PRO A 146 1.79 2.45 7.89
CA PRO A 146 2.71 3.39 7.27
C PRO A 146 2.47 4.80 7.79
N ASN A 147 3.47 5.65 7.64
CA ASN A 147 3.39 7.00 8.19
C ASN A 147 3.99 8.05 7.24
N MET A 148 3.52 9.27 7.41
CA MET A 148 4.06 10.46 6.76
C MET A 148 3.85 11.69 7.64
N ASP A 149 4.53 12.79 7.30
CA ASP A 149 4.26 14.08 7.90
C ASP A 149 2.89 14.58 7.40
N ILE A 150 1.94 14.73 8.32
CA ILE A 150 0.60 15.23 8.00
C ILE A 150 0.63 16.74 8.14
N PRO A 151 0.38 17.51 7.06
CA PRO A 151 0.31 18.96 7.15
C PRO A 151 -0.86 19.39 8.02
N GLU A 152 -0.81 20.61 8.55
CA GLU A 152 -1.96 21.21 9.19
C GLU A 152 -3.13 21.34 8.21
N TRP A 153 -4.34 21.31 8.75
CA TRP A 153 -5.56 21.45 7.98
C TRP A 153 -5.55 22.79 7.22
N ASN A 154 -5.87 22.73 5.93
CA ASN A 154 -5.96 23.90 5.06
C ASN A 154 -7.42 24.10 4.63
N ASP A 155 -8.02 25.23 5.05
CA ASP A 155 -9.39 25.59 4.69
C ASP A 155 -9.53 26.09 3.23
N HIS A 156 -8.42 26.40 2.53
CA HIS A 156 -8.42 26.84 1.12
C HIS A 156 -8.53 25.68 0.13
N ALA A 157 -9.36 24.76 0.41
CA ALA A 157 -9.53 23.55 -0.33
C ALA A 157 -10.60 23.68 -1.43
N PRO A 158 -10.62 22.76 -2.43
CA PRO A 158 -11.66 22.75 -3.45
C PRO A 158 -13.06 22.69 -2.83
N VAL A 159 -13.95 23.50 -3.35
CA VAL A 159 -15.38 23.47 -3.01
C VAL A 159 -16.11 22.61 -4.03
N TRP A 160 -17.18 21.92 -3.61
CA TRP A 160 -17.97 21.07 -4.50
C TRP A 160 -18.86 21.94 -5.41
N GLU A 161 -18.22 22.67 -6.33
CA GLU A 161 -18.83 23.57 -7.30
C GLU A 161 -18.04 23.62 -8.61
N GLY A 162 -18.70 23.88 -9.70
CA GLY A 162 -18.07 24.03 -11.02
C GLY A 162 -17.38 22.77 -11.51
N GLU A 163 -16.14 22.89 -11.96
CA GLU A 163 -15.35 21.77 -12.45
C GLU A 163 -14.85 20.89 -11.29
N ILE A 164 -15.24 19.64 -11.28
CA ILE A 164 -14.87 18.66 -10.26
C ILE A 164 -13.63 17.86 -10.71
N ASN A 165 -12.51 18.10 -10.09
CA ASN A 165 -11.23 17.47 -10.41
C ASN A 165 -11.05 16.15 -9.67
N LEU A 166 -10.86 15.07 -10.42
CA LEU A 166 -10.64 13.70 -9.95
C LEU A 166 -9.24 13.25 -10.36
N THR A 167 -8.42 12.76 -9.44
CA THR A 167 -7.03 12.45 -9.73
C THR A 167 -6.69 10.99 -9.46
N PHE A 168 -6.12 10.34 -10.47
CA PHE A 168 -5.54 9.00 -10.38
C PHE A 168 -4.01 9.07 -10.41
N VAL A 169 -3.36 8.37 -9.48
CA VAL A 169 -1.89 8.26 -9.40
C VAL A 169 -1.47 6.80 -9.33
N GLY A 170 -0.78 6.31 -10.37
CA GLY A 170 -0.28 4.95 -10.33
C GLY A 170 0.35 4.45 -11.63
N ASN A 171 1.61 4.01 -11.57
CA ASN A 171 2.32 3.48 -12.74
C ASN A 171 1.76 2.14 -13.23
N HIS A 172 1.40 1.23 -12.31
CA HIS A 172 0.69 -0.01 -12.64
C HIS A 172 -0.79 0.31 -12.94
N PHE A 173 -1.01 0.87 -14.13
CA PHE A 173 -2.26 1.51 -14.52
C PHE A 173 -3.46 0.58 -14.38
N SER A 174 -3.42 -0.57 -15.04
CA SER A 174 -4.54 -1.51 -15.04
C SER A 174 -4.82 -2.07 -13.64
N ARG A 175 -3.80 -2.58 -12.96
CA ARG A 175 -3.93 -3.13 -11.61
C ARG A 175 -4.50 -2.11 -10.61
N LYS A 176 -4.07 -0.85 -10.70
CA LYS A 176 -4.53 0.21 -9.80
C LYS A 176 -5.89 0.82 -10.19
N GLY A 177 -6.53 0.28 -11.23
CA GLY A 177 -7.88 0.65 -11.64
C GLY A 177 -7.96 1.76 -12.67
N GLY A 178 -6.87 2.02 -13.41
CA GLY A 178 -6.86 3.06 -14.43
C GLY A 178 -7.86 2.83 -15.57
N CYS A 179 -8.15 1.57 -15.94
CA CYS A 179 -9.23 1.26 -16.89
C CYS A 179 -10.60 1.71 -16.35
N THR A 180 -10.86 1.49 -15.06
CA THR A 180 -12.07 1.98 -14.38
C THR A 180 -12.14 3.50 -14.42
N VAL A 181 -11.03 4.20 -14.17
CA VAL A 181 -10.96 5.67 -14.18
C VAL A 181 -11.27 6.22 -15.58
N LEU A 182 -10.73 5.61 -16.64
CA LEU A 182 -11.02 6.02 -18.01
C LEU A 182 -12.49 5.74 -18.38
N ARG A 183 -13.07 4.64 -17.93
CA ARG A 183 -14.48 4.37 -18.13
C ARG A 183 -15.38 5.36 -17.35
N MET A 184 -14.98 5.77 -16.14
CA MET A 184 -15.64 6.86 -15.41
C MET A 184 -15.60 8.17 -16.22
N ALA A 185 -14.46 8.47 -16.85
CA ALA A 185 -14.31 9.69 -17.67
C ALA A 185 -15.25 9.67 -18.88
N GLU A 186 -15.38 8.52 -19.55
CA GLU A 186 -16.32 8.34 -20.66
C GLU A 186 -17.77 8.50 -20.22
N LEU A 187 -18.19 7.83 -19.14
CA LEU A 187 -19.54 7.97 -18.56
C LEU A 187 -19.84 9.42 -18.16
N ALA A 188 -18.89 10.10 -17.56
CA ALA A 188 -19.04 11.50 -17.18
C ALA A 188 -19.20 12.42 -18.40
N PHE A 189 -18.43 12.17 -19.46
CA PHE A 189 -18.52 12.91 -20.71
C PHE A 189 -19.88 12.70 -21.41
N GLU A 190 -20.33 11.44 -21.53
CA GLU A 190 -21.64 11.09 -22.12
C GLU A 190 -22.81 11.74 -21.36
N GLN A 191 -22.72 11.78 -20.01
CA GLN A 191 -23.74 12.36 -19.15
C GLN A 191 -23.56 13.88 -18.93
N LYS A 192 -22.59 14.51 -19.58
CA LYS A 192 -22.28 15.96 -19.46
C LYS A 192 -22.07 16.40 -18.02
N LEU A 193 -21.44 15.53 -17.19
CA LEU A 193 -21.08 15.87 -15.83
C LEU A 193 -19.80 16.74 -15.82
N PRO A 194 -19.68 17.69 -14.86
CA PRO A 194 -18.54 18.61 -14.81
C PRO A 194 -17.27 17.96 -14.22
N TYR A 195 -16.99 16.70 -14.57
CA TYR A 195 -15.88 15.94 -14.01
C TYR A 195 -14.67 15.92 -14.94
N VAL A 196 -13.51 16.32 -14.41
CA VAL A 196 -12.23 16.29 -15.09
C VAL A 196 -11.31 15.29 -14.41
N PHE A 197 -10.69 14.45 -15.22
CA PHE A 197 -9.85 13.34 -14.76
C PHE A 197 -8.39 13.63 -15.03
N ASN A 198 -7.61 13.83 -13.96
CA ASN A 198 -6.16 13.96 -14.02
C ASN A 198 -5.54 12.58 -13.79
N ILE A 199 -4.79 12.08 -14.76
CA ILE A 199 -4.18 10.75 -14.73
C ILE A 199 -2.67 10.91 -14.71
N VAL A 200 -2.02 10.52 -13.60
CA VAL A 200 -0.57 10.48 -13.46
C VAL A 200 -0.12 9.03 -13.53
N SER A 201 0.36 8.60 -14.71
CA SER A 201 0.67 7.19 -14.94
C SER A 201 1.59 6.99 -16.16
N ALA A 202 2.53 6.05 -16.03
CA ALA A 202 3.28 5.49 -17.16
C ALA A 202 2.49 4.44 -17.95
N LEU A 203 1.21 4.21 -17.64
CA LEU A 203 0.25 3.33 -18.31
C LEU A 203 0.72 1.86 -18.40
N GLN A 204 1.40 1.34 -17.37
CA GLN A 204 1.80 -0.07 -17.34
C GLN A 204 0.57 -0.97 -17.17
N CYS A 205 0.36 -1.87 -18.12
CA CYS A 205 -0.75 -2.84 -18.16
C CYS A 205 -0.20 -4.25 -18.33
N GLY A 206 -0.84 -5.25 -17.71
CA GLY A 206 -0.71 -6.68 -18.01
C GLY A 206 0.63 -7.38 -17.77
N GLY A 207 1.72 -6.64 -17.69
CA GLY A 207 3.05 -7.23 -17.86
C GLY A 207 3.64 -7.94 -16.65
N SER A 208 3.57 -7.36 -15.45
CA SER A 208 4.42 -7.80 -14.35
C SER A 208 3.69 -8.20 -13.07
N ILE A 209 2.39 -7.99 -12.97
CA ILE A 209 1.60 -8.26 -11.78
C ILE A 209 0.34 -9.04 -12.15
N TRP A 210 0.13 -10.16 -11.51
CA TRP A 210 -0.84 -11.22 -11.82
C TRP A 210 -2.31 -10.92 -11.47
N THR A 211 -2.77 -9.70 -11.64
CA THR A 211 -4.11 -9.29 -11.22
C THR A 211 -5.00 -8.78 -12.34
N ASP A 212 -4.43 -8.51 -13.50
CA ASP A 212 -5.08 -7.92 -14.67
C ASP A 212 -4.83 -8.74 -15.94
N PRO A 213 -5.62 -8.60 -17.01
CA PRO A 213 -5.41 -9.30 -18.26
C PRO A 213 -3.97 -9.17 -18.78
N SER A 214 -3.45 -10.25 -19.39
CA SER A 214 -2.06 -10.27 -19.87
C SER A 214 -1.90 -9.82 -21.31
N ARG A 215 -2.97 -9.79 -22.12
CA ARG A 215 -2.91 -9.38 -23.52
C ARG A 215 -2.99 -7.86 -23.67
N GLU A 216 -2.05 -7.28 -24.43
CA GLU A 216 -1.98 -5.82 -24.62
C GLU A 216 -3.19 -5.28 -25.39
N GLU A 217 -3.73 -6.04 -26.34
CA GLU A 217 -4.88 -5.64 -27.16
C GLU A 217 -6.13 -5.38 -26.32
N PHE A 218 -6.27 -6.07 -25.19
CA PHE A 218 -7.37 -5.86 -24.24
C PHE A 218 -7.50 -4.41 -23.78
N TYR A 219 -6.37 -3.71 -23.65
CA TYR A 219 -6.35 -2.34 -23.12
C TYR A 219 -6.62 -1.27 -24.16
N THR A 220 -6.55 -1.60 -25.45
CA THR A 220 -6.71 -0.65 -26.56
C THR A 220 -8.00 0.19 -26.46
N PRO A 221 -9.20 -0.38 -26.18
CA PRO A 221 -10.43 0.42 -26.04
C PRO A 221 -10.32 1.44 -24.91
N TYR A 222 -9.74 1.07 -23.77
CA TYR A 222 -9.58 1.97 -22.63
C TYR A 222 -8.58 3.08 -22.92
N LEU A 223 -7.41 2.74 -23.48
CA LEU A 223 -6.36 3.73 -23.74
C LEU A 223 -6.76 4.78 -24.77
N ARG A 224 -7.69 4.48 -25.68
CA ARG A 224 -8.30 5.47 -26.60
C ARG A 224 -9.05 6.57 -25.86
N LEU A 225 -9.58 6.30 -24.67
CA LEU A 225 -10.31 7.27 -23.86
C LEU A 225 -9.39 8.36 -23.24
N LEU A 226 -8.07 8.21 -23.31
CA LEU A 226 -7.14 9.27 -22.96
C LEU A 226 -7.28 10.52 -23.82
N SER A 227 -7.89 10.42 -25.02
CA SER A 227 -8.16 11.55 -25.91
C SER A 227 -9.45 12.31 -25.59
N LEU A 228 -10.23 11.89 -24.60
CA LEU A 228 -11.44 12.58 -24.19
C LEU A 228 -11.10 14.01 -23.67
N PRO A 229 -11.96 15.01 -23.96
CA PRO A 229 -11.68 16.41 -23.60
C PRO A 229 -11.67 16.66 -22.07
N ASN A 230 -12.28 15.76 -21.29
CA ASN A 230 -12.29 15.79 -19.83
C ASN A 230 -11.18 14.94 -19.19
N VAL A 231 -10.18 14.47 -19.97
CA VAL A 231 -9.04 13.70 -19.49
C VAL A 231 -7.74 14.49 -19.69
N ARG A 232 -6.94 14.62 -18.62
CA ARG A 232 -5.62 15.23 -18.60
C ARG A 232 -4.59 14.18 -18.20
N HIS A 233 -3.79 13.69 -19.14
CA HIS A 233 -2.79 12.66 -18.89
C HIS A 233 -1.39 13.24 -18.69
N HIS A 234 -0.74 12.86 -17.59
CA HIS A 234 0.66 13.11 -17.27
C HIS A 234 1.41 11.80 -17.17
N LYS A 235 2.36 11.56 -18.08
CA LYS A 235 3.15 10.31 -18.07
C LYS A 235 3.91 10.11 -16.76
N THR A 236 4.41 11.21 -16.19
CA THR A 236 5.09 11.26 -14.89
C THR A 236 5.04 12.68 -14.35
N LEU A 237 4.99 12.82 -13.04
CA LEU A 237 5.17 14.08 -12.33
C LEU A 237 6.12 13.87 -11.15
N PRO A 238 6.95 14.86 -10.78
CA PRO A 238 7.69 14.85 -9.53
C PRO A 238 6.73 14.76 -8.32
N ASN A 239 7.14 14.05 -7.25
CA ASN A 239 6.27 13.86 -6.09
C ASN A 239 5.71 15.17 -5.51
N PRO A 240 6.45 16.29 -5.39
CA PRO A 240 5.87 17.56 -4.92
C PRO A 240 4.74 18.10 -5.79
N GLU A 241 4.78 17.85 -7.12
CA GLU A 241 3.71 18.25 -8.04
C GLU A 241 2.50 17.33 -7.93
N VAL A 242 2.73 16.02 -7.73
CA VAL A 242 1.65 15.07 -7.40
C VAL A 242 0.92 15.52 -6.13
N MET A 243 1.65 15.88 -5.08
CA MET A 243 1.05 16.33 -3.82
C MET A 243 0.23 17.61 -3.98
N LYS A 244 0.69 18.57 -4.80
CA LYS A 244 -0.09 19.78 -5.15
C LYS A 244 -1.33 19.45 -5.98
N LEU A 245 -1.23 18.47 -6.89
CA LEU A 245 -2.36 18.04 -7.69
C LEU A 245 -3.42 17.37 -6.82
N LEU A 246 -3.02 16.50 -5.90
CA LEU A 246 -3.93 15.88 -4.93
C LEU A 246 -4.61 16.93 -4.06
N GLU A 247 -3.88 17.91 -3.55
CA GLU A 247 -4.42 19.00 -2.72
C GLU A 247 -5.53 19.81 -3.42
N ARG A 248 -5.42 19.96 -4.75
CA ARG A 248 -6.42 20.68 -5.59
C ARG A 248 -7.52 19.77 -6.12
N SER A 249 -7.43 18.49 -5.89
CA SER A 249 -8.40 17.52 -6.36
C SER A 249 -9.58 17.39 -5.39
N HIS A 250 -10.76 17.15 -5.95
CA HIS A 250 -11.95 16.86 -5.15
C HIS A 250 -11.92 15.44 -4.63
N PHE A 251 -11.48 14.49 -5.44
CA PHE A 251 -11.24 13.11 -5.03
C PHE A 251 -9.97 12.54 -5.66
N SER A 252 -9.32 11.66 -4.94
CA SER A 252 -8.34 10.73 -5.48
C SER A 252 -9.01 9.42 -5.84
N LEU A 253 -8.56 8.78 -6.92
CA LEU A 253 -9.12 7.55 -7.44
C LEU A 253 -8.12 6.41 -7.26
N LEU A 254 -8.49 5.39 -6.51
CA LEU A 254 -7.73 4.16 -6.31
C LEU A 254 -8.65 2.94 -6.42
N THR A 255 -9.31 2.80 -7.57
CA THR A 255 -10.22 1.69 -7.88
C THR A 255 -9.45 0.40 -8.20
N THR A 256 -8.51 0.08 -7.33
CA THR A 256 -7.51 -0.99 -7.52
C THR A 256 -8.12 -2.39 -7.49
N PHE A 257 -7.60 -3.29 -8.31
CA PHE A 257 -7.88 -4.72 -8.23
C PHE A 257 -7.00 -5.42 -7.19
N ALA A 258 -5.80 -4.91 -6.95
CA ALA A 258 -4.95 -5.36 -5.85
C ALA A 258 -4.00 -4.25 -5.42
N ASP A 259 -3.98 -3.99 -4.14
CA ASP A 259 -2.98 -3.14 -3.49
C ASP A 259 -2.77 -3.65 -2.06
N THR A 260 -1.55 -3.64 -1.59
CA THR A 260 -1.25 -4.08 -0.23
C THR A 260 -1.74 -3.07 0.80
N PHE A 261 -1.57 -1.78 0.51
CA PHE A 261 -1.93 -0.72 1.44
C PHE A 261 -2.62 0.47 0.77
N GLY A 262 -2.14 0.93 -0.40
CA GLY A 262 -2.66 2.13 -1.06
C GLY A 262 -1.98 3.41 -0.58
N TYR A 263 -0.65 3.52 -0.73
CA TYR A 263 0.10 4.72 -0.30
C TYR A 263 -0.43 6.02 -0.91
N SER A 264 -0.90 6.01 -2.16
CA SER A 264 -1.51 7.18 -2.79
C SER A 264 -2.81 7.64 -2.09
N ALA A 265 -3.52 6.72 -1.42
CA ALA A 265 -4.67 7.08 -0.60
C ALA A 265 -4.23 7.84 0.67
N ILE A 266 -3.13 7.41 1.33
CA ILE A 266 -2.60 8.15 2.48
C ILE A 266 -2.16 9.55 2.06
N GLU A 267 -1.41 9.66 0.96
CA GLU A 267 -0.93 10.94 0.43
C GLU A 267 -2.10 11.89 0.12
N SER A 268 -3.18 11.35 -0.44
CA SER A 268 -4.40 12.07 -0.74
C SER A 268 -5.11 12.55 0.54
N MET A 269 -5.39 11.64 1.47
CA MET A 269 -6.09 11.94 2.72
C MET A 269 -5.31 12.93 3.61
N ALA A 270 -3.98 12.87 3.59
CA ALA A 270 -3.12 13.84 4.27
C ALA A 270 -3.30 15.27 3.74
N LYS A 271 -3.74 15.43 2.49
CA LYS A 271 -4.11 16.72 1.88
C LYS A 271 -5.59 17.06 2.06
N GLY A 272 -6.32 16.26 2.81
CA GLY A 272 -7.77 16.42 2.98
C GLY A 272 -8.55 16.09 1.70
N THR A 273 -8.00 15.26 0.82
CA THR A 273 -8.66 14.83 -0.40
C THR A 273 -9.22 13.42 -0.19
N PRO A 274 -10.56 13.26 -0.15
CA PRO A 274 -11.20 11.97 0.01
C PRO A 274 -10.85 11.01 -1.12
N VAL A 275 -10.97 9.71 -0.87
CA VAL A 275 -10.58 8.67 -1.82
C VAL A 275 -11.79 7.88 -2.29
N ILE A 276 -11.92 7.68 -3.59
CA ILE A 276 -12.80 6.64 -4.14
C ILE A 276 -11.93 5.41 -4.40
N CYS A 277 -12.19 4.36 -3.66
CA CYS A 277 -11.39 3.14 -3.74
C CYS A 277 -12.25 1.88 -3.86
N THR A 278 -11.61 0.76 -4.10
CA THR A 278 -12.19 -0.57 -3.88
C THR A 278 -11.88 -1.05 -2.46
N ASN A 279 -12.68 -2.00 -1.97
CA ASN A 279 -12.47 -2.64 -0.67
C ASN A 279 -11.36 -3.71 -0.68
N GLN A 280 -10.27 -3.44 -1.39
CA GLN A 280 -9.15 -4.38 -1.54
C GLN A 280 -7.99 -4.06 -0.59
N GLY A 281 -7.29 -5.12 -0.16
CA GLY A 281 -6.12 -4.98 0.71
C GLY A 281 -6.44 -4.30 2.04
N ALA A 282 -5.60 -3.33 2.44
CA ALA A 282 -5.77 -2.59 3.68
C ALA A 282 -6.74 -1.39 3.57
N LEU A 283 -7.24 -1.05 2.39
CA LEU A 283 -8.09 0.13 2.18
C LEU A 283 -9.32 0.18 3.10
N PRO A 284 -10.04 -0.93 3.35
CA PRO A 284 -11.18 -0.95 4.28
C PRO A 284 -10.82 -0.69 5.76
N GLU A 285 -9.55 -0.74 6.12
CA GLU A 285 -9.11 -0.50 7.49
C GLU A 285 -9.17 0.97 7.88
N PHE A 286 -9.15 1.88 6.90
CA PHE A 286 -9.11 3.32 7.15
C PHE A 286 -10.03 4.15 6.23
N ILE A 287 -10.62 3.57 5.18
CA ILE A 287 -11.60 4.24 4.34
C ILE A 287 -13.00 3.72 4.68
N SER A 288 -13.83 4.63 5.21
CA SER A 288 -15.23 4.37 5.56
C SER A 288 -16.15 5.00 4.52
N ASP A 289 -17.00 4.17 3.89
CA ASP A 289 -17.90 4.57 2.81
C ASP A 289 -18.84 5.70 3.22
N GLY A 290 -18.83 6.78 2.44
CA GLY A 290 -19.66 7.97 2.67
C GLY A 290 -19.16 8.90 3.80
N VAL A 291 -18.11 8.53 4.52
CA VAL A 291 -17.58 9.31 5.66
C VAL A 291 -16.32 10.09 5.27
N ASN A 292 -15.26 9.40 4.85
CA ASN A 292 -13.98 9.99 4.49
C ASN A 292 -13.54 9.65 3.05
N GLY A 293 -14.46 9.10 2.27
CA GLY A 293 -14.30 8.65 0.90
C GLY A 293 -15.44 7.73 0.49
N PHE A 294 -15.24 7.03 -0.61
CA PHE A 294 -16.18 6.01 -1.08
C PHE A 294 -15.47 4.68 -1.31
N SER A 295 -16.11 3.61 -0.87
CA SER A 295 -15.64 2.23 -1.04
C SER A 295 -16.56 1.47 -2.01
N LEU A 296 -15.97 0.75 -2.96
CA LEU A 296 -16.64 -0.05 -3.98
C LEU A 296 -16.17 -1.51 -3.86
N ALA A 297 -17.09 -2.45 -4.03
CA ALA A 297 -16.75 -3.86 -4.00
C ALA A 297 -16.66 -4.41 -5.44
N PRO A 298 -15.51 -4.89 -5.93
CA PRO A 298 -15.45 -5.65 -7.16
C PRO A 298 -16.23 -6.97 -7.00
N ALA A 299 -16.76 -7.50 -8.08
CA ALA A 299 -17.23 -8.88 -8.10
C ALA A 299 -16.02 -9.80 -8.07
N THR A 300 -15.89 -10.57 -7.01
CA THR A 300 -14.78 -11.52 -6.86
C THR A 300 -15.10 -12.86 -7.49
N THR A 301 -14.09 -13.56 -7.96
CA THR A 301 -14.23 -14.96 -8.39
C THR A 301 -14.50 -15.84 -7.17
N GLN A 302 -15.48 -16.73 -7.25
CA GLN A 302 -15.75 -17.79 -6.27
C GLN A 302 -16.00 -17.33 -4.82
N GLY A 303 -16.49 -16.09 -4.60
CA GLY A 303 -16.81 -15.61 -3.24
C GLY A 303 -15.61 -15.27 -2.37
N ALA A 304 -14.41 -15.19 -2.92
CA ALA A 304 -13.23 -14.71 -2.20
C ALA A 304 -13.41 -13.24 -1.79
N PRO A 305 -12.95 -12.82 -0.59
CA PRO A 305 -13.06 -11.43 -0.14
C PRO A 305 -12.23 -10.46 -1.01
N ASP A 306 -11.15 -10.95 -1.61
CA ASP A 306 -10.23 -10.18 -2.44
C ASP A 306 -10.25 -10.65 -3.90
N TRP A 307 -9.87 -9.77 -4.81
CA TRP A 307 -9.58 -10.10 -6.19
C TRP A 307 -8.29 -10.95 -6.28
N ARG A 308 -8.46 -12.26 -6.37
CA ARG A 308 -7.37 -13.25 -6.48
C ARG A 308 -7.56 -14.13 -7.72
N PRO A 309 -7.25 -13.60 -8.93
CA PRO A 309 -7.38 -14.39 -10.14
C PRO A 309 -6.33 -15.50 -10.22
N ASP A 310 -6.67 -16.59 -10.90
CA ASP A 310 -5.68 -17.56 -11.31
C ASP A 310 -4.72 -16.95 -12.35
N PHE A 311 -3.42 -16.98 -12.04
CA PHE A 311 -2.39 -16.41 -12.90
C PHE A 311 -2.43 -17.01 -14.33
N ASN A 312 -2.73 -18.31 -14.47
CA ASN A 312 -2.77 -18.99 -15.74
C ASN A 312 -3.99 -18.59 -16.61
N SER A 313 -5.05 -18.07 -16.01
CA SER A 313 -6.28 -17.68 -16.71
C SER A 313 -6.24 -16.28 -17.31
N ARG A 314 -5.24 -15.47 -16.99
CA ARG A 314 -5.17 -14.02 -17.35
C ARG A 314 -5.16 -13.73 -18.87
N GLY A 315 -4.76 -14.69 -19.70
CA GLY A 315 -4.81 -14.59 -21.16
C GLY A 315 -6.13 -15.09 -21.77
N ASN A 316 -7.07 -15.60 -20.97
CA ASN A 316 -8.30 -16.21 -21.44
C ASN A 316 -9.40 -15.16 -21.62
N ALA A 317 -10.27 -15.38 -22.60
CA ALA A 317 -11.41 -14.49 -22.88
C ALA A 317 -12.36 -14.35 -21.68
N ASP A 318 -12.62 -15.42 -20.94
CA ASP A 318 -13.49 -15.41 -19.76
C ASP A 318 -12.93 -14.49 -18.65
N PHE A 319 -11.60 -14.53 -18.43
CA PHE A 319 -10.97 -13.64 -17.48
C PHE A 319 -11.04 -12.18 -17.92
N GLU A 320 -10.80 -11.91 -19.20
CA GLU A 320 -10.93 -10.56 -19.76
C GLU A 320 -12.36 -10.03 -19.65
N GLN A 321 -13.36 -10.87 -19.90
CA GLN A 321 -14.78 -10.51 -19.76
C GLN A 321 -15.11 -10.21 -18.28
N LEU A 322 -14.65 -11.03 -17.34
CA LEU A 322 -14.81 -10.81 -15.91
C LEU A 322 -14.17 -9.49 -15.46
N PHE A 323 -12.94 -9.23 -15.93
CA PHE A 323 -12.24 -7.98 -15.62
C PHE A 323 -12.97 -6.76 -16.20
N ALA A 324 -13.36 -6.81 -17.47
CA ALA A 324 -14.12 -5.76 -18.13
C ALA A 324 -15.47 -5.49 -17.44
N GLY A 325 -16.19 -6.53 -17.04
CA GLY A 325 -17.43 -6.42 -16.27
C GLY A 325 -17.22 -5.72 -14.92
N ASN A 326 -16.09 -5.96 -14.27
CA ASN A 326 -15.72 -5.24 -13.05
C ASN A 326 -15.35 -3.79 -13.32
N VAL A 327 -14.64 -3.49 -14.38
CA VAL A 327 -14.35 -2.11 -14.81
C VAL A 327 -15.63 -1.32 -14.97
N GLU A 328 -16.61 -1.86 -15.72
CA GLU A 328 -17.91 -1.23 -15.95
C GLU A 328 -18.69 -1.01 -14.63
N ARG A 329 -18.80 -2.04 -13.82
CA ARG A 329 -19.50 -2.00 -12.53
C ARG A 329 -18.90 -0.98 -11.57
N LEU A 330 -17.58 -0.95 -11.45
CA LEU A 330 -16.86 -0.03 -10.57
C LEU A 330 -16.97 1.40 -11.07
N ALA A 331 -16.84 1.62 -12.39
CA ALA A 331 -16.98 2.95 -12.99
C ALA A 331 -18.39 3.52 -12.79
N THR A 332 -19.42 2.75 -13.10
CA THR A 332 -20.83 3.14 -12.89
C THR A 332 -21.11 3.41 -11.41
N GLY A 333 -20.61 2.53 -10.52
CA GLY A 333 -20.77 2.71 -9.07
C GLY A 333 -20.09 3.98 -8.55
N ALA A 334 -18.89 4.28 -9.02
CA ALA A 334 -18.15 5.48 -8.62
C ALA A 334 -18.86 6.77 -9.11
N VAL A 335 -19.26 6.82 -10.37
CA VAL A 335 -20.01 7.97 -10.92
C VAL A 335 -21.32 8.18 -10.15
N LYS A 336 -22.07 7.10 -9.87
CA LYS A 336 -23.29 7.18 -9.07
C LYS A 336 -23.03 7.75 -7.67
N LYS A 337 -21.96 7.35 -6.98
CA LYS A 337 -21.63 7.90 -5.65
C LYS A 337 -21.25 9.39 -5.71
N LEU A 338 -20.54 9.81 -6.74
CA LEU A 338 -20.21 11.22 -6.95
C LEU A 338 -21.47 12.08 -7.20
N THR A 339 -22.43 11.59 -7.98
CA THR A 339 -23.69 12.32 -8.25
C THR A 339 -24.63 12.41 -7.04
N GLN A 340 -24.39 11.61 -6.00
CA GLN A 340 -25.11 11.69 -4.72
C GLN A 340 -24.64 12.82 -3.81
N ILE A 341 -23.50 13.44 -4.10
CA ILE A 341 -23.03 14.62 -3.37
C ILE A 341 -23.80 15.84 -3.90
N THR A 342 -24.82 16.25 -3.18
CA THR A 342 -25.69 17.37 -3.56
C THR A 342 -25.48 18.63 -2.72
N ASN A 343 -24.71 18.52 -1.63
CA ASN A 343 -24.48 19.59 -0.69
C ASN A 343 -22.96 19.82 -0.48
N PRO A 344 -22.44 21.04 -0.70
CA PRO A 344 -21.06 21.40 -0.43
C PRO A 344 -20.59 21.09 1.01
N ASP A 345 -21.45 21.23 1.99
CA ASP A 345 -21.12 20.93 3.38
C ASP A 345 -20.87 19.42 3.61
N GLN A 346 -21.62 18.56 2.93
CA GLN A 346 -21.39 17.12 2.97
C GLN A 346 -19.98 16.80 2.46
N TYR A 347 -19.58 17.43 1.36
CA TYR A 347 -18.23 17.25 0.80
C TYR A 347 -17.15 17.83 1.73
N ALA A 348 -17.36 19.02 2.29
CA ALA A 348 -16.42 19.64 3.25
C ALA A 348 -16.22 18.76 4.48
N ASN A 349 -17.27 18.17 5.03
CA ASN A 349 -17.20 17.23 6.14
C ASN A 349 -16.41 15.96 5.77
N MET A 350 -16.62 15.41 4.57
CA MET A 350 -15.89 14.24 4.06
C MET A 350 -14.38 14.53 3.94
N ARG A 351 -14.02 15.71 3.46
CA ARG A 351 -12.64 16.18 3.39
C ARG A 351 -11.98 16.26 4.77
N LYS A 352 -12.67 16.88 5.73
CA LYS A 352 -12.20 16.99 7.11
C LYS A 352 -12.03 15.61 7.75
N ALA A 353 -12.98 14.71 7.50
CA ALA A 353 -12.88 13.32 7.97
C ALA A 353 -11.70 12.57 7.34
N ALA A 354 -11.41 12.77 6.04
CA ALA A 354 -10.25 12.21 5.37
C ALA A 354 -8.93 12.68 6.02
N HIS A 355 -8.78 13.99 6.23
CA HIS A 355 -7.60 14.54 6.89
C HIS A 355 -7.44 14.04 8.34
N ASN A 356 -8.52 14.01 9.12
CA ASN A 356 -8.50 13.49 10.49
C ASN A 356 -8.07 12.01 10.50
N THR A 357 -8.60 11.19 9.59
CA THR A 357 -8.16 9.80 9.45
C THR A 357 -6.67 9.70 9.16
N ALA A 358 -6.14 10.54 8.25
CA ALA A 358 -4.70 10.57 8.00
C ALA A 358 -3.89 10.93 9.25
N LYS A 359 -4.35 11.89 10.04
CA LYS A 359 -3.72 12.31 11.30
C LYS A 359 -3.76 11.21 12.37
N ASP A 360 -4.88 10.52 12.50
CA ASP A 360 -5.08 9.51 13.54
C ASP A 360 -4.29 8.22 13.25
N PHE A 361 -4.21 7.83 11.98
CA PHE A 361 -3.61 6.54 11.58
C PHE A 361 -2.16 6.65 11.11
N PHE A 362 -1.80 7.76 10.43
CA PHE A 362 -0.57 7.84 9.63
C PHE A 362 0.41 8.94 10.08
N ASP A 363 0.17 9.58 11.22
CA ASP A 363 1.06 10.64 11.73
C ASP A 363 2.47 10.11 12.06
N ALA A 364 3.48 10.79 11.51
CA ALA A 364 4.88 10.41 11.64
C ALA A 364 5.42 10.51 13.08
N ASN A 365 4.91 11.44 13.91
CA ASN A 365 5.35 11.57 15.30
C ASN A 365 4.83 10.40 16.13
N THR A 366 3.55 10.06 15.96
CA THR A 366 2.93 8.89 16.59
C THR A 366 3.62 7.59 16.19
N ALA A 367 3.95 7.43 14.91
CA ALA A 367 4.69 6.27 14.42
C ALA A 367 6.11 6.21 15.00
N SER A 368 6.79 7.35 15.09
CA SER A 368 8.15 7.42 15.63
C SER A 368 8.18 7.10 17.13
N ALA A 369 7.19 7.57 17.90
CA ALA A 369 7.04 7.23 19.30
C ALA A 369 6.85 5.74 19.53
N TYR A 370 5.98 5.09 18.73
CA TYR A 370 5.79 3.63 18.76
C TYR A 370 7.10 2.87 18.50
N TRP A 371 7.85 3.24 17.45
CA TRP A 371 9.10 2.56 17.13
C TRP A 371 10.17 2.77 18.20
N ASP A 372 10.29 3.97 18.75
CA ASP A 372 11.24 4.28 19.83
C ASP A 372 10.93 3.47 21.11
N GLU A 373 9.66 3.33 21.45
CA GLU A 373 9.22 2.48 22.56
C GLU A 373 9.52 1.01 22.28
N LEU A 374 9.17 0.51 21.08
CA LEU A 374 9.44 -0.87 20.68
C LEU A 374 10.94 -1.20 20.75
N TYR A 375 11.81 -0.31 20.26
CA TYR A 375 13.26 -0.52 20.34
C TYR A 375 13.74 -0.66 21.78
N ASN A 376 13.26 0.19 22.68
CA ASN A 376 13.59 0.10 24.10
C ASN A 376 13.09 -1.22 24.71
N VAL A 377 11.84 -1.59 24.48
CA VAL A 377 11.24 -2.81 25.05
C VAL A 377 11.96 -4.08 24.58
N VAL A 378 12.36 -4.18 23.31
CA VAL A 378 13.02 -5.39 22.78
C VAL A 378 14.48 -5.50 23.17
N LEU A 379 15.10 -4.41 23.60
CA LEU A 379 16.49 -4.37 24.05
C LEU A 379 16.65 -4.42 25.57
N ASP A 380 15.71 -3.86 26.33
CA ASP A 380 15.75 -3.80 27.82
C ASP A 380 15.28 -5.09 28.49
N LYS A 381 14.64 -5.99 27.78
CA LYS A 381 14.25 -7.29 28.36
C LYS A 381 15.48 -8.16 28.57
N LYS A 382 15.96 -8.18 29.80
CA LYS A 382 16.84 -9.20 30.35
C LYS A 382 16.12 -10.55 30.43
#